data_2f333fac5e86b57f95c4c67fc494befe
#
_entry.id   2f333fac5e86b57f95c4c67fc494befe
#
_cell.length_a   1.000
_cell.length_b   1.000
_cell.length_c   1.000
_cell.angle_alpha   90.00
_cell.angle_beta   90.00
_cell.angle_gamma   90.00
#
_symmetry.space_group_name_H-M   'P 1'
#
loop_
_entity.id
_entity.type
_entity.pdbx_description
1 polymer ?
#
loop_
_entity_poly.entity_id
_entity_poly.type
_entity_poly.pdbx_seq_one_letter_code
_entity_poly.pdbx_strand_id
1 'polypeptide(L)' 'MDTQHRAIRAQLSAMAPRRAISYIQSYDLPPDEMACLIECDVRGRSLVQVAAQLHMSVDGLAKLRRRAYRKLADGQK' A
#
# COMPACT_ATOMS: atom_id res chain seq x y z
N MET A 1 4.59 10.27 11.50
CA MET A 1 3.73 9.34 10.75
C MET A 1 2.48 9.02 11.56
N ASP A 2 1.39 8.89 10.88
CA ASP A 2 0.12 8.56 11.49
C ASP A 2 0.17 7.16 12.11
N THR A 3 -0.29 7.02 13.37
CA THR A 3 -0.34 5.75 14.08
C THR A 3 -1.19 4.72 13.32
N GLN A 4 -2.28 5.19 12.70
CA GLN A 4 -3.19 4.33 11.93
C GLN A 4 -2.49 3.74 10.71
N HIS A 5 -1.69 4.54 10.01
CA HIS A 5 -0.93 4.07 8.85
C HIS A 5 0.14 3.05 9.26
N ARG A 6 0.76 3.26 10.41
CA ARG A 6 1.74 2.33 10.94
C ARG A 6 1.10 0.98 11.27
N ALA A 7 -0.09 1.01 11.85
CA ALA A 7 -0.82 -0.21 12.19
C ALA A 7 -1.20 -1.00 10.94
N ILE A 8 -1.67 -0.31 9.89
CA ILE A 8 -2.01 -0.96 8.63
C ILE A 8 -0.77 -1.59 7.99
N ARG A 9 0.33 -0.86 7.98
CA ARG A 9 1.59 -1.35 7.43
C ARG A 9 2.05 -2.62 8.15
N ALA A 10 1.98 -2.61 9.48
CA ALA A 10 2.35 -3.77 10.29
C ALA A 10 1.42 -4.96 10.00
N GLN A 11 0.13 -4.70 9.86
CA GLN A 11 -0.86 -5.73 9.57
C GLN A 11 -0.58 -6.40 8.23
N LEU A 12 -0.30 -5.62 7.19
CA LEU A 12 0.01 -6.17 5.88
C LEU A 12 1.30 -6.97 5.88
N SER A 13 2.31 -6.49 6.61
CA SER A 13 3.59 -7.20 6.71
C SER A 13 3.47 -8.52 7.45
N ALA A 14 2.51 -8.64 8.36
CA ALA A 14 2.29 -9.86 9.14
C ALA A 14 1.52 -10.94 8.38
N MET A 15 0.84 -10.57 7.29
CA MET A 15 0.08 -11.54 6.50
C MET A 15 0.97 -12.28 5.52
N ALA A 16 0.62 -13.54 5.19
CA ALA A 16 1.25 -14.22 4.07
C ALA A 16 0.98 -13.42 2.80
N PRO A 17 1.93 -13.39 1.84
CA PRO A 17 1.79 -12.55 0.64
C PRO A 17 0.48 -12.73 -0.11
N ARG A 18 0.06 -13.97 -0.32
CA ARG A 18 -1.18 -14.25 -1.04
C ARG A 18 -2.39 -13.68 -0.31
N ARG A 19 -2.39 -13.80 1.01
CA ARG A 19 -3.48 -13.31 1.84
C ARG A 19 -3.50 -11.79 1.87
N ALA A 20 -2.33 -11.16 1.95
CA ALA A 20 -2.23 -9.71 1.93
C ALA A 20 -2.75 -9.13 0.61
N ILE A 21 -2.41 -9.77 -0.50
CA ILE A 21 -2.88 -9.34 -1.81
C ILE A 21 -4.41 -9.44 -1.90
N SER A 22 -4.98 -10.56 -1.45
CA SER A 22 -6.44 -10.74 -1.43
C SER A 22 -7.11 -9.67 -0.58
N TYR A 23 -6.53 -9.37 0.57
CA TYR A 23 -7.05 -8.34 1.47
C TYR A 23 -7.08 -6.98 0.78
N ILE A 24 -5.97 -6.60 0.13
CA ILE A 24 -5.88 -5.33 -0.60
C ILE A 24 -6.91 -5.28 -1.74
N GLN A 25 -7.03 -6.38 -2.48
CA GLN A 25 -7.94 -6.45 -3.62
C GLN A 25 -9.40 -6.32 -3.21
N SER A 26 -9.73 -6.70 -1.98
CA SER A 26 -11.10 -6.61 -1.49
C SER A 26 -11.60 -5.18 -1.31
N TYR A 27 -10.69 -4.21 -1.32
CA TYR A 27 -11.03 -2.80 -1.13
C TYR A 27 -11.33 -2.04 -2.42
N ASP A 28 -11.22 -2.69 -3.57
CA ASP A 28 -11.54 -2.06 -4.86
C ASP A 28 -10.81 -0.72 -5.06
N LEU A 29 -9.51 -0.72 -4.77
CA LEU A 29 -8.68 0.47 -4.93
C LEU A 29 -8.38 0.74 -6.41
N PRO A 30 -8.09 1.99 -6.80
CA PRO A 30 -7.56 2.26 -8.13
C PRO A 30 -6.30 1.45 -8.39
N PRO A 31 -6.02 1.10 -9.65
CA PRO A 31 -4.86 0.23 -9.99
C PRO A 31 -3.53 0.73 -9.44
N ASP A 32 -3.26 2.03 -9.48
CA ASP A 32 -1.99 2.58 -8.99
C ASP A 32 -1.84 2.38 -7.49
N GLU A 33 -2.92 2.63 -6.75
CA GLU A 33 -2.91 2.46 -5.28
C GLU A 33 -2.72 1.00 -4.91
N MET A 34 -3.41 0.12 -5.62
CA MET A 34 -3.29 -1.31 -5.41
C MET A 34 -1.85 -1.78 -5.69
N ALA A 35 -1.29 -1.37 -6.82
CA ALA A 35 0.07 -1.73 -7.20
C ALA A 35 1.07 -1.21 -6.17
N CYS A 36 0.89 0.01 -5.69
CA CYS A 36 1.76 0.61 -4.69
C CYS A 36 1.80 -0.23 -3.42
N LEU A 37 0.63 -0.60 -2.90
CA LEU A 37 0.56 -1.40 -1.68
C LEU A 37 1.15 -2.79 -1.87
N ILE A 38 0.86 -3.44 -2.98
CA ILE A 38 1.37 -4.78 -3.25
C ILE A 38 2.89 -4.77 -3.37
N GLU A 39 3.44 -3.84 -4.14
CA GLU A 39 4.87 -3.80 -4.37
C GLU A 39 5.64 -3.35 -3.13
N CYS A 40 5.15 -2.34 -2.42
CA CYS A 40 5.85 -1.80 -1.25
C CYS A 40 5.64 -2.63 0.00
N ASP A 41 4.41 -2.98 0.30
CA ASP A 41 4.06 -3.57 1.60
C ASP A 41 4.00 -5.09 1.60
N VAL A 42 3.75 -5.71 0.45
CA VAL A 42 3.72 -7.16 0.35
C VAL A 42 5.06 -7.69 -0.15
N ARG A 43 5.56 -7.13 -1.24
CA ARG A 43 6.82 -7.59 -1.85
C ARG A 43 8.06 -6.94 -1.29
N GLY A 44 7.90 -5.89 -0.48
CA GLY A 44 9.02 -5.25 0.20
C GLY A 44 9.94 -4.42 -0.68
N ARG A 45 9.47 -3.96 -1.83
CA ARG A 45 10.27 -3.12 -2.71
C ARG A 45 10.37 -1.70 -2.17
N SER A 46 11.48 -1.01 -2.47
CA SER A 46 11.67 0.36 -2.00
C SER A 46 10.77 1.33 -2.76
N LEU A 47 10.51 2.48 -2.16
CA LEU A 47 9.73 3.53 -2.82
C LEU A 47 10.39 3.97 -4.13
N VAL A 48 11.72 4.03 -4.16
CA VAL A 48 12.44 4.42 -5.38
C VAL A 48 12.19 3.42 -6.50
N GLN A 49 12.26 2.14 -6.19
CA GLN A 49 12.02 1.10 -7.18
C GLN A 49 10.59 1.12 -7.72
N VAL A 50 9.63 1.26 -6.84
CA VAL A 50 8.22 1.26 -7.23
C VAL A 50 7.85 2.53 -7.98
N ALA A 51 8.40 3.68 -7.58
CA ALA A 51 8.19 4.93 -8.29
C ALA A 51 8.66 4.82 -9.74
N ALA A 52 9.85 4.25 -9.94
CA ALA A 52 10.37 4.03 -11.29
C ALA A 52 9.46 3.08 -12.09
N GLN A 53 9.00 2.03 -11.45
CA GLN A 53 8.12 1.03 -12.06
C GLN A 53 6.80 1.64 -12.52
N LEU A 54 6.24 2.56 -11.73
CA LEU A 54 4.97 3.20 -12.01
C LEU A 54 5.11 4.55 -12.74
N HIS A 55 6.33 4.91 -13.11
CA HIS A 55 6.62 6.17 -13.80
C HIS A 55 6.17 7.39 -12.99
N MET A 56 6.47 7.38 -11.69
CA MET A 56 6.09 8.43 -10.76
C MET A 56 7.32 8.96 -10.03
N SER A 57 7.20 10.17 -9.46
CA SER A 57 8.20 10.65 -8.52
C SER A 57 8.05 9.93 -7.19
N VAL A 58 9.12 9.88 -6.39
CA VAL A 58 9.09 9.27 -5.07
C VAL A 58 8.07 9.99 -4.18
N ASP A 59 8.04 11.32 -4.24
CA ASP A 59 7.08 12.11 -3.45
C ASP A 59 5.64 11.81 -3.87
N GLY A 60 5.39 11.68 -5.17
CA GLY A 60 4.07 11.33 -5.68
C GLY A 60 3.64 9.97 -5.22
N LEU A 61 4.56 9.00 -5.24
CA LEU A 61 4.28 7.65 -4.77
C LEU A 61 3.98 7.63 -3.27
N ALA A 62 4.74 8.40 -2.48
CA ALA A 62 4.51 8.47 -1.04
C ALA A 62 3.10 9.02 -0.73
N LYS A 63 2.67 10.02 -1.48
CA LYS A 63 1.33 10.58 -1.32
C LYS A 63 0.26 9.56 -1.71
N LEU A 64 0.50 8.84 -2.79
CA LEU A 64 -0.39 7.79 -3.27
C LEU A 64 -0.54 6.70 -2.21
N ARG A 65 0.57 6.29 -1.60
CA ARG A 65 0.57 5.27 -0.57
C ARG A 65 -0.22 5.69 0.66
N ARG A 66 -0.06 6.94 1.10
CA ARG A 66 -0.83 7.46 2.23
C ARG A 66 -2.32 7.49 1.93
N ARG A 67 -2.69 7.83 0.70
CA ARG A 67 -4.09 7.82 0.27
C ARG A 67 -4.66 6.41 0.31
N ALA A 68 -3.90 5.44 -0.14
CA ALA A 68 -4.31 4.03 -0.10
C ALA A 68 -4.49 3.55 1.34
N TYR A 69 -3.55 3.87 2.22
CA TYR A 69 -3.66 3.54 3.64
C TYR A 69 -4.91 4.13 4.27
N ARG A 70 -5.23 5.37 3.92
CA ARG A 70 -6.42 6.04 4.44
C ARG A 70 -7.68 5.28 4.05
N LYS A 71 -7.75 4.82 2.82
CA LYS A 71 -8.90 4.04 2.34
C LYS A 71 -9.01 2.71 3.06
N LEU A 72 -7.89 2.04 3.32
CA LEU A 72 -7.90 0.80 4.08
C LEU A 72 -8.38 1.05 5.52
N ALA A 73 -7.91 2.14 6.12
CA ALA A 73 -8.30 2.50 7.48
C ALA A 73 -9.80 2.78 7.56
N ASP A 74 -10.33 3.53 6.60
CA ASP A 74 -11.76 3.87 6.57
C ASP A 74 -12.63 2.64 6.38
N GLY A 75 -12.13 1.65 5.65
CA GLY A 75 -12.85 0.42 5.39
C GLY A 75 -12.85 -0.58 6.55
N GLN A 76 -12.08 -0.31 7.59
CA GLN A 76 -11.96 -1.22 8.74
C GLN A 76 -12.94 -0.94 9.86
N LYS A 77 -13.96 -0.19 9.62
CA LYS A 77 -14.93 0.15 10.65
C LYS A 77 -15.70 -1.06 11.18
#